data_a5c22e063a4ce18a1c71448817951f97
#
_entry.id   a5c22e063a4ce18a1c71448817951f97
#
_cell.length_a   1.000
_cell.length_b   1.000
_cell.length_c   1.000
_cell.angle_alpha   90.00
_cell.angle_beta   90.00
_cell.angle_gamma   90.00
#
_symmetry.space_group_name_H-M   'P 1'
#
loop_
_entity.id
_entity.type
_entity.pdbx_description
1 polymer ?
#
loop_
_entity_poly.entity_id
_entity_poly.type
_entity_poly.pdbx_seq_one_letter_code
_entity_poly.pdbx_strand_id
1 'polypeptide(L)'
;MTILDKHPEKNLIRLQLSQNIVLQSLDQSSMTELESSLEISDLKKSEILLRQGSYQMEQYFVLDGILKRIVSSADAKEMILRFAIEKDIETSYAAWRLQRSAPYSIASVTKARVARMPLKKWAEFLDAHPKLKESFEFEVMRLMSEIMAHTITLHM
;
A
#
# COMPACT_ATOMS: atom_id res chain seq x y z
N MET A 1 1.69 0.60 -16.42
CA MET A 1 0.96 -0.36 -15.55
C MET A 1 0.57 -1.59 -16.35
N THR A 2 0.77 -2.76 -15.79
CA THR A 2 0.55 -4.03 -16.49
C THR A 2 -0.29 -4.94 -15.62
N ILE A 3 -1.28 -5.62 -16.21
CA ILE A 3 -2.03 -6.66 -15.52
C ILE A 3 -1.06 -7.79 -15.15
N LEU A 4 -1.19 -8.36 -13.97
CA LEU A 4 -0.26 -9.37 -13.46
C LEU A 4 -0.06 -10.53 -14.43
N ASP A 5 -1.14 -11.09 -14.99
CA ASP A 5 -1.05 -12.24 -15.92
C ASP A 5 -0.21 -11.97 -17.17
N LYS A 6 -0.10 -10.70 -17.57
CA LYS A 6 0.64 -10.30 -18.78
C LYS A 6 2.05 -9.81 -18.47
N HIS A 7 2.43 -9.75 -17.19
CA HIS A 7 3.75 -9.28 -16.81
C HIS A 7 4.80 -10.37 -17.11
N PRO A 8 5.96 -10.01 -17.69
CA PRO A 8 7.00 -10.98 -17.99
C PRO A 8 7.50 -11.74 -16.76
N GLU A 9 7.48 -11.10 -15.59
CA GLU A 9 7.96 -11.68 -14.33
C GLU A 9 6.84 -12.14 -13.41
N LYS A 10 5.70 -12.53 -13.96
CA LYS A 10 4.51 -12.90 -13.18
C LYS A 10 4.76 -13.97 -12.12
N ASN A 11 5.62 -14.93 -12.39
CA ASN A 11 5.90 -16.00 -11.42
C ASN A 11 6.68 -15.48 -10.20
N LEU A 12 7.65 -14.60 -10.43
CA LEU A 12 8.37 -13.92 -9.35
C LEU A 12 7.41 -13.05 -8.53
N ILE A 13 6.56 -12.29 -9.21
CA ILE A 13 5.59 -11.40 -8.56
C ILE A 13 4.62 -12.21 -7.70
N ARG A 14 4.12 -13.34 -8.18
CA ARG A 14 3.25 -14.22 -7.40
C ARG A 14 3.94 -14.72 -6.12
N LEU A 15 5.20 -15.07 -6.21
CA LEU A 15 5.99 -15.48 -5.05
C LEU A 15 6.10 -14.31 -4.05
N GLN A 16 6.42 -13.12 -4.55
CA GLN A 16 6.52 -11.92 -3.70
C GLN A 16 5.19 -11.59 -3.01
N LEU A 17 4.07 -11.68 -3.73
CA LEU A 17 2.74 -11.47 -3.15
C LEU A 17 2.44 -12.47 -2.05
N SER A 18 2.82 -13.73 -2.22
CA SER A 18 2.59 -14.77 -1.22
C SER A 18 3.33 -14.53 0.09
N GLN A 19 4.37 -13.69 0.06
CA GLN A 19 5.20 -13.33 1.21
C GLN A 19 4.76 -12.01 1.87
N ASN A 20 3.76 -11.33 1.29
CA ASN A 20 3.28 -10.05 1.81
C ASN A 20 2.67 -10.24 3.20
N ILE A 21 2.93 -9.29 4.09
CA ILE A 21 2.52 -9.37 5.50
C ILE A 21 1.00 -9.59 5.68
N VAL A 22 0.19 -9.06 4.77
CA VAL A 22 -1.27 -9.20 4.82
C VAL A 22 -1.73 -10.44 4.05
N LEU A 23 -1.13 -10.71 2.89
CA LEU A 23 -1.59 -11.74 1.95
C LEU A 23 -1.06 -13.14 2.25
N GLN A 24 -0.06 -13.28 3.11
CA GLN A 24 0.64 -14.56 3.35
C GLN A 24 -0.28 -15.67 3.87
N SER A 25 -1.43 -15.33 4.46
CA SER A 25 -2.37 -16.31 5.00
C SER A 25 -3.50 -16.67 4.02
N LEU A 26 -3.55 -16.05 2.84
CA LEU A 26 -4.57 -16.39 1.83
C LEU A 26 -4.32 -17.77 1.24
N ASP A 27 -5.41 -18.51 1.03
CA ASP A 27 -5.33 -19.76 0.27
C ASP A 27 -5.11 -19.48 -1.22
N GLN A 28 -4.71 -20.50 -1.98
CA GLN A 28 -4.38 -20.35 -3.39
C GLN A 28 -5.57 -19.88 -4.23
N SER A 29 -6.77 -20.35 -3.91
CA SER A 29 -7.99 -19.98 -4.65
C SER A 29 -8.28 -18.48 -4.47
N SER A 30 -8.22 -17.98 -3.24
CA SER A 30 -8.45 -16.57 -2.94
C SER A 30 -7.35 -15.68 -3.54
N MET A 31 -6.10 -16.15 -3.51
CA MET A 31 -4.98 -15.42 -4.11
C MET A 31 -5.17 -15.29 -5.62
N THR A 32 -5.59 -16.34 -6.29
CA THR A 32 -5.87 -16.31 -7.74
C THR A 32 -6.96 -15.31 -8.08
N GLU A 33 -8.02 -15.26 -7.25
CA GLU A 33 -9.09 -14.28 -7.39
C GLU A 33 -8.56 -12.85 -7.24
N LEU A 34 -7.75 -12.60 -6.24
CA LEU A 34 -7.15 -11.27 -6.00
C LEU A 34 -6.25 -10.85 -7.17
N GLU A 35 -5.42 -11.77 -7.66
CA GLU A 35 -4.47 -11.50 -8.75
C GLU A 35 -5.15 -10.93 -10.00
N SER A 36 -6.38 -11.34 -10.28
CA SER A 36 -7.10 -10.87 -11.46
C SER A 36 -7.43 -9.37 -11.41
N SER A 37 -7.43 -8.78 -10.23
CA SER A 37 -7.72 -7.35 -10.00
C SER A 37 -6.47 -6.50 -9.82
N LEU A 38 -5.28 -7.12 -9.76
CA LEU A 38 -4.04 -6.41 -9.50
C LEU A 38 -3.38 -5.93 -10.78
N GLU A 39 -2.89 -4.70 -10.73
CA GLU A 39 -2.00 -4.14 -11.74
C GLU A 39 -0.61 -3.97 -11.13
N ILE A 40 0.41 -4.13 -11.96
CA ILE A 40 1.80 -4.03 -11.54
C ILE A 40 2.39 -2.74 -12.10
N SER A 41 3.00 -1.95 -11.24
CA SER A 41 3.69 -0.72 -11.62
C SER A 41 5.16 -0.84 -11.27
N ASP A 42 6.02 -0.60 -12.29
CA ASP A 42 7.45 -0.46 -12.11
C ASP A 42 7.75 1.04 -12.01
N LEU A 43 8.22 1.47 -10.85
CA LEU A 43 8.39 2.87 -10.51
C LEU A 43 9.83 3.32 -10.68
N LYS A 44 9.99 4.54 -11.15
CA LYS A 44 11.28 5.24 -11.14
C LYS A 44 11.52 5.79 -9.74
N LYS A 45 12.76 6.17 -9.45
CA LYS A 45 13.09 6.91 -8.24
C LYS A 45 12.27 8.21 -8.18
N SER A 46 11.74 8.54 -7.00
CA SER A 46 11.01 9.78 -6.73
C SER A 46 9.69 9.93 -7.50
N GLU A 47 9.07 8.80 -7.86
CA GLU A 47 7.76 8.80 -8.50
C GLU A 47 6.66 8.83 -7.45
N ILE A 48 5.64 9.68 -7.66
CA ILE A 48 4.55 9.85 -6.72
C ILE A 48 3.41 8.88 -7.08
N LEU A 49 3.02 8.03 -6.13
CA LEU A 49 1.89 7.12 -6.27
C LEU A 49 0.57 7.74 -5.81
N LEU A 50 0.63 8.50 -4.74
CA LEU A 50 -0.53 9.15 -4.14
C LEU A 50 -0.13 10.55 -3.73
N ARG A 51 -0.92 11.56 -4.12
CA ARG A 51 -0.70 12.94 -3.70
C ARG A 51 -1.56 13.27 -2.49
N GLN A 52 -0.98 13.93 -1.50
CA GLN A 52 -1.70 14.51 -0.37
C GLN A 52 -2.84 15.38 -0.91
N GLY A 53 -4.05 15.20 -0.36
CA GLY A 53 -5.25 15.91 -0.82
C GLY A 53 -6.04 15.20 -1.90
N SER A 54 -5.52 14.14 -2.49
CA SER A 54 -6.23 13.37 -3.53
C SER A 54 -7.37 12.55 -2.94
N TYR A 55 -8.42 12.34 -3.74
CA TYR A 55 -9.50 11.40 -3.44
C TYR A 55 -9.39 10.10 -4.24
N GLN A 56 -8.45 10.03 -5.18
CA GLN A 56 -8.17 8.80 -5.94
C GLN A 56 -7.17 7.97 -5.17
N MET A 57 -7.66 6.92 -4.52
CA MET A 57 -6.86 6.13 -3.59
C MET A 57 -6.84 4.67 -3.98
N GLU A 58 -5.70 4.03 -3.76
CA GLU A 58 -5.46 2.64 -4.08
C GLU A 58 -4.85 1.90 -2.90
N GLN A 59 -4.98 0.57 -2.94
CA GLN A 59 -4.24 -0.33 -2.08
C GLN A 59 -2.96 -0.72 -2.79
N TYR A 60 -1.83 -0.67 -2.08
CA TYR A 60 -0.51 -1.03 -2.60
C TYR A 60 0.09 -2.18 -1.80
N PHE A 61 0.73 -3.08 -2.53
CA PHE A 61 1.56 -4.16 -1.95
C PHE A 61 2.97 -3.96 -2.50
N VAL A 62 3.94 -3.77 -1.61
CA VAL A 62 5.32 -3.49 -2.03
C VAL A 62 6.01 -4.79 -2.40
N LEU A 63 6.43 -4.91 -3.66
CA LEU A 63 7.10 -6.10 -4.18
C LEU A 63 8.61 -5.94 -4.12
N ASP A 64 9.11 -4.76 -4.41
CA ASP A 64 10.55 -4.46 -4.43
C ASP A 64 10.77 -2.97 -4.24
N GLY A 65 11.92 -2.61 -3.69
CA GLY A 65 12.28 -1.21 -3.48
C GLY A 65 11.73 -0.60 -2.21
N ILE A 66 11.82 0.72 -2.11
CA ILE A 66 11.47 1.47 -0.91
C ILE A 66 10.51 2.60 -1.27
N LEU A 67 9.37 2.66 -0.56
CA LEU A 67 8.44 3.78 -0.62
C LEU A 67 8.55 4.59 0.67
N LYS A 68 8.15 5.87 0.60
CA LYS A 68 8.00 6.73 1.77
C LYS A 68 6.60 7.32 1.81
N ARG A 69 6.08 7.48 3.03
CA ARG A 69 4.85 8.21 3.30
C ARG A 69 5.26 9.57 3.87
N ILE A 70 4.85 10.67 3.22
CA ILE A 70 5.28 12.01 3.57
C ILE A 70 4.09 12.95 3.75
N VAL A 71 4.24 13.90 4.67
CA VAL A 71 3.30 15.01 4.86
C VAL A 71 4.02 16.30 4.52
N SER A 72 3.35 17.16 3.75
CA SER A 72 3.84 18.47 3.41
C SER A 72 3.06 19.53 4.18
N SER A 73 3.77 20.50 4.77
CA SER A 73 3.17 21.64 5.44
C SER A 73 2.92 22.79 4.44
N ALA A 74 2.19 23.83 4.89
CA ALA A 74 1.87 24.98 4.07
C ALA A 74 3.12 25.76 3.58
N ASP A 75 4.24 25.68 4.31
CA ASP A 75 5.52 26.30 3.93
C ASP A 75 6.45 25.33 3.19
N ALA A 76 5.87 24.31 2.57
CA ALA A 76 6.54 23.31 1.72
C ALA A 76 7.61 22.46 2.44
N LYS A 77 7.56 22.38 3.75
CA LYS A 77 8.40 21.44 4.50
C LYS A 77 7.80 20.06 4.48
N GLU A 78 8.62 19.06 4.26
CA GLU A 78 8.21 17.65 4.25
C GLU A 78 8.64 16.94 5.53
N MET A 79 7.77 16.06 6.02
CA MET A 79 8.08 15.14 7.11
C MET A 79 7.80 13.72 6.65
N ILE A 80 8.79 12.84 6.79
CA ILE A 80 8.63 11.43 6.47
C ILE A 80 7.97 10.75 7.67
N LEU A 81 6.82 10.11 7.42
CA LEU A 81 6.07 9.40 8.45
C LEU A 81 6.54 7.94 8.60
N ARG A 82 6.88 7.30 7.49
CA ARG A 82 7.39 5.92 7.48
C ARG A 82 8.01 5.57 6.13
N PHE A 83 8.78 4.49 6.14
CA PHE A 83 9.22 3.80 4.93
C PHE A 83 8.46 2.48 4.81
N ALA A 84 8.13 2.09 3.58
CA ALA A 84 7.58 0.78 3.28
C ALA A 84 8.56 0.05 2.36
N ILE A 85 8.86 -1.20 2.70
CA ILE A 85 9.82 -2.02 1.96
C ILE A 85 9.11 -3.27 1.42
N GLU A 86 9.85 -4.15 0.74
CA GLU A 86 9.30 -5.41 0.25
C GLU A 86 8.54 -6.16 1.36
N LYS A 87 7.44 -6.81 1.01
CA LYS A 87 6.50 -7.51 1.89
C LYS A 87 5.56 -6.61 2.68
N ASP A 88 5.78 -5.30 2.69
CA ASP A 88 4.89 -4.34 3.33
C ASP A 88 3.69 -4.01 2.46
N ILE A 89 2.72 -3.36 3.11
CA ILE A 89 1.63 -2.68 2.42
C ILE A 89 1.84 -1.17 2.50
N GLU A 90 1.19 -0.46 1.59
CA GLU A 90 0.95 0.97 1.71
C GLU A 90 -0.49 1.25 1.35
N THR A 91 -1.12 2.22 2.03
CA THR A 91 -2.55 2.43 1.89
C THR A 91 -2.98 3.79 2.45
N SER A 92 -4.12 4.26 2.01
CA SER A 92 -4.85 5.37 2.62
C SER A 92 -6.27 4.92 3.02
N TYR A 93 -6.41 3.66 3.39
CA TYR A 93 -7.68 3.00 3.67
C TYR A 93 -8.52 3.75 4.71
N ALA A 94 -7.91 4.23 5.81
CA ALA A 94 -8.64 4.92 6.87
C ALA A 94 -9.27 6.22 6.35
N ALA A 95 -8.53 7.02 5.58
CA ALA A 95 -9.05 8.25 4.99
C ALA A 95 -10.16 7.95 3.99
N TRP A 96 -9.97 6.92 3.17
CA TRP A 96 -10.97 6.50 2.19
C TRP A 96 -12.27 6.06 2.85
N ARG A 97 -12.18 5.26 3.92
CA ARG A 97 -13.36 4.82 4.70
C ARG A 97 -14.10 5.99 5.33
N LEU A 98 -13.39 7.02 5.76
CA LEU A 98 -13.95 8.22 6.36
C LEU A 98 -14.38 9.25 5.32
N GLN A 99 -14.24 8.94 4.03
CA GLN A 99 -14.59 9.83 2.92
C GLN A 99 -13.82 11.16 2.98
N ARG A 100 -12.55 11.08 3.38
CA ARG A 100 -11.63 12.22 3.45
C ARG A 100 -10.58 12.10 2.36
N SER A 101 -9.98 13.24 1.99
CA SER A 101 -8.84 13.24 1.07
C SER A 101 -7.61 12.58 1.71
N ALA A 102 -6.66 12.17 0.89
CA ALA A 102 -5.43 11.56 1.37
C ALA A 102 -4.67 12.53 2.28
N PRO A 103 -4.36 12.13 3.54
CA PRO A 103 -3.69 13.02 4.49
C PRO A 103 -2.17 13.09 4.29
N TYR A 104 -1.63 12.33 3.35
CA TYR A 104 -0.20 12.25 3.06
C TYR A 104 0.01 11.85 1.60
N SER A 105 1.24 12.02 1.13
CA SER A 105 1.67 11.50 -0.16
C SER A 105 2.44 10.21 0.02
N ILE A 106 2.43 9.36 -1.01
CA ILE A 106 3.24 8.14 -1.08
C ILE A 106 4.10 8.25 -2.33
N ALA A 107 5.40 8.07 -2.18
CA ALA A 107 6.36 8.19 -3.28
C ALA A 107 7.46 7.14 -3.16
N SER A 108 8.07 6.80 -4.28
CA SER A 108 9.23 5.91 -4.29
C SER A 108 10.50 6.67 -3.83
N VAL A 109 11.31 5.99 -3.02
CA VAL A 109 12.64 6.48 -2.63
C VAL A 109 13.68 5.97 -3.63
N THR A 110 13.51 4.72 -4.06
CA THR A 110 14.35 4.03 -5.04
C THR A 110 13.49 3.64 -6.23
N LYS A 111 14.08 3.02 -7.25
CA LYS A 111 13.29 2.21 -8.18
C LYS A 111 12.52 1.21 -7.34
N ALA A 112 11.26 0.99 -7.67
CA ALA A 112 10.40 0.12 -6.89
C ALA A 112 9.38 -0.58 -7.79
N ARG A 113 8.80 -1.65 -7.27
CA ARG A 113 7.70 -2.34 -7.92
C ARG A 113 6.60 -2.55 -6.91
N VAL A 114 5.38 -2.23 -7.32
CA VAL A 114 4.20 -2.41 -6.47
C VAL A 114 3.10 -3.14 -7.26
N ALA A 115 2.30 -3.93 -6.53
CA ALA A 115 1.00 -4.38 -7.01
C ALA A 115 -0.04 -3.43 -6.44
N ARG A 116 -1.03 -3.07 -7.24
CA ARG A 116 -2.01 -2.04 -6.86
C ARG A 116 -3.40 -2.35 -7.36
N MET A 117 -4.40 -1.85 -6.65
CA MET A 117 -5.80 -1.91 -7.05
C MET A 117 -6.58 -0.78 -6.37
N PRO A 118 -7.70 -0.32 -6.97
CA PRO A 118 -8.53 0.69 -6.33
C PRO A 118 -9.01 0.23 -4.95
N LEU A 119 -9.05 1.15 -3.98
CA LEU A 119 -9.51 0.81 -2.62
C LEU A 119 -10.94 0.28 -2.60
N LYS A 120 -11.80 0.75 -3.50
CA LYS A 120 -13.15 0.22 -3.61
C LYS A 120 -13.16 -1.29 -3.88
N LYS A 121 -12.34 -1.74 -4.84
CA LYS A 121 -12.22 -3.17 -5.17
C LYS A 121 -11.58 -3.95 -4.02
N TRP A 122 -10.57 -3.38 -3.39
CA TRP A 122 -9.93 -4.00 -2.23
C TRP A 122 -10.94 -4.20 -1.09
N ALA A 123 -11.74 -3.18 -0.79
CA ALA A 123 -12.78 -3.28 0.25
C ALA A 123 -13.82 -4.36 -0.07
N GLU A 124 -14.23 -4.48 -1.32
CA GLU A 124 -15.13 -5.54 -1.76
C GLU A 124 -14.53 -6.93 -1.55
N PHE A 125 -13.24 -7.08 -1.88
CA PHE A 125 -12.52 -8.32 -1.65
C PHE A 125 -12.42 -8.65 -0.16
N LEU A 126 -12.13 -7.65 0.67
CA LEU A 126 -12.09 -7.82 2.14
C LEU A 126 -13.44 -8.26 2.70
N ASP A 127 -14.53 -7.68 2.22
CA ASP A 127 -15.87 -8.04 2.69
C ASP A 127 -16.22 -9.50 2.38
N ALA A 128 -15.66 -10.04 1.29
CA ALA A 128 -15.83 -11.46 0.93
C ALA A 128 -14.84 -12.38 1.68
N HIS A 129 -13.85 -11.83 2.39
CA HIS A 129 -12.82 -12.57 3.08
C HIS A 129 -12.62 -12.02 4.50
N PRO A 130 -13.54 -12.34 5.45
CA PRO A 130 -13.55 -11.69 6.78
C PRO A 130 -12.26 -11.85 7.59
N LYS A 131 -11.58 -12.98 7.49
CA LYS A 131 -10.30 -13.18 8.21
C LYS A 131 -9.20 -12.29 7.66
N LEU A 132 -9.16 -12.12 6.34
CA LEU A 132 -8.22 -11.20 5.70
C LEU A 132 -8.53 -9.76 6.10
N LYS A 133 -9.80 -9.39 6.13
CA LYS A 133 -10.24 -8.05 6.55
C LYS A 133 -9.74 -7.74 7.97
N GLU A 134 -9.91 -8.68 8.89
CA GLU A 134 -9.43 -8.53 10.27
C GLU A 134 -7.92 -8.33 10.31
N SER A 135 -7.15 -9.15 9.60
CA SER A 135 -5.70 -9.05 9.54
C SER A 135 -5.24 -7.72 8.91
N PHE A 136 -5.92 -7.30 7.86
CA PHE A 136 -5.60 -6.05 7.19
C PHE A 136 -5.89 -4.84 8.08
N GLU A 137 -7.06 -4.81 8.72
CA GLU A 137 -7.42 -3.70 9.61
C GLU A 137 -6.51 -3.65 10.82
N PHE A 138 -6.10 -4.80 11.36
CA PHE A 138 -5.09 -4.86 12.41
C PHE A 138 -3.77 -4.24 11.95
N GLU A 139 -3.31 -4.58 10.75
CA GLU A 139 -2.06 -4.03 10.19
C GLU A 139 -2.15 -2.52 9.98
N VAL A 140 -3.29 -2.02 9.51
CA VAL A 140 -3.52 -0.58 9.36
C VAL A 140 -3.40 0.13 10.72
N MET A 141 -4.02 -0.43 11.76
CA MET A 141 -3.95 0.13 13.11
C MET A 141 -2.52 0.08 13.67
N ARG A 142 -1.81 -1.01 13.43
CA ARG A 142 -0.42 -1.18 13.88
C ARG A 142 0.47 -0.10 13.26
N LEU A 143 0.35 0.14 11.96
CA LEU A 143 1.10 1.16 11.25
C LEU A 143 0.78 2.55 11.77
N MET A 144 -0.49 2.85 12.01
CA MET A 144 -0.88 4.14 12.57
C MET A 144 -0.31 4.36 13.96
N SER A 145 -0.33 3.33 14.79
CA SER A 145 0.25 3.38 16.14
C SER A 145 1.76 3.64 16.12
N GLU A 146 2.49 2.97 15.23
CA GLU A 146 3.92 3.19 15.06
C GLU A 146 4.24 4.62 14.60
N ILE A 147 3.45 5.14 13.66
CA ILE A 147 3.63 6.50 13.16
C ILE A 147 3.38 7.51 14.29
N MET A 148 2.33 7.33 15.09
CA MET A 148 2.04 8.20 16.22
C MET A 148 3.18 8.19 17.25
N ALA A 149 3.68 7.02 17.61
CA ALA A 149 4.80 6.89 18.55
C ALA A 149 6.05 7.61 18.04
N HIS A 150 6.37 7.44 16.75
CA HIS A 150 7.50 8.10 16.10
C HIS A 150 7.33 9.61 16.10
N THR A 151 6.14 10.10 15.76
CA THR A 151 5.83 11.53 15.72
C THR A 151 5.95 12.15 17.10
N ILE A 152 5.42 11.50 18.14
CA ILE A 152 5.54 11.96 19.54
C ILE A 152 7.00 12.05 19.93
N THR A 153 7.80 11.03 19.64
CA THR A 153 9.24 11.01 19.96
C THR A 153 9.98 12.17 19.32
N LEU A 154 9.66 12.51 18.06
CA LEU A 154 10.29 13.62 17.35
C LEU A 154 9.97 15.00 17.96
N HIS A 155 8.84 15.12 18.66
CA HIS A 155 8.40 16.38 19.24
C HIS A 155 8.61 16.47 20.75
N MET A 156 9.23 15.47 21.34
CA MET A 156 9.66 15.49 22.74
C MET A 156 11.08 16.06 22.85
#